data_dc0be1f8cae75d3b62291ecdac3692bb
#
_entry.id   dc0be1f8cae75d3b62291ecdac3692bb
#
_cell.length_a   1.000
_cell.length_b   1.000
_cell.length_c   1.000
_cell.angle_alpha   90.00
_cell.angle_beta   90.00
_cell.angle_gamma   90.00
#
_symmetry.space_group_name_H-M   'P 1'
#
loop_
_entity.id
_entity.type
_entity.pdbx_description
1 polymer ?
#
loop_
_entity_poly.entity_id
_entity_poly.type
_entity_poly.pdbx_seq_one_letter_code
_entity_poly.pdbx_strand_id
1 'polypeptide(L)' 'MPIDAGLENSGFMMGQPAMAFEQQNHQAHIDAHRSLFLTEMVKTNPQLQGMIIGHMMQHLQFLAAQLAQEQMPPEI' A
#
# COMPACT_ATOMS: atom_id res chain seq x y z
N MET A 1 3.12 9.26 -11.69
CA MET A 1 3.69 8.00 -12.14
C MET A 1 3.80 7.02 -10.99
N PRO A 2 3.38 5.76 -11.13
CA PRO A 2 3.51 4.80 -10.05
C PRO A 2 4.97 4.56 -9.68
N ILE A 3 5.22 4.42 -8.40
CA ILE A 3 6.57 4.26 -7.85
C ILE A 3 6.69 2.84 -7.30
N ASP A 4 7.89 2.26 -7.45
CA ASP A 4 8.20 0.96 -6.86
C ASP A 4 8.02 0.98 -5.34
N ALA A 5 7.51 -0.12 -4.78
CA ALA A 5 7.22 -0.22 -3.35
C ALA A 5 8.46 -0.02 -2.48
N GLY A 6 9.62 -0.49 -2.94
CA GLY A 6 10.88 -0.29 -2.21
C GLY A 6 11.28 1.17 -2.13
N LEU A 7 11.08 1.92 -3.22
CA LEU A 7 11.34 3.36 -3.23
C LEU A 7 10.36 4.11 -2.33
N GLU A 8 9.10 3.69 -2.31
CA GLU A 8 8.11 4.26 -1.41
C GLU A 8 8.50 4.02 0.04
N ASN A 9 8.97 2.82 0.37
CA ASN A 9 9.42 2.51 1.73
C ASN A 9 10.58 3.42 2.15
N SER A 10 11.52 3.68 1.25
CA SER A 10 12.61 4.63 1.51
C SER A 10 12.05 6.04 1.76
N GLY A 11 11.05 6.44 0.99
CA GLY A 11 10.38 7.72 1.19
C GLY A 11 9.68 7.81 2.54
N PHE A 12 8.99 6.75 2.95
CA PHE A 12 8.34 6.72 4.28
C PHE A 12 9.35 6.94 5.40
N MET A 13 10.52 6.32 5.29
CA MET A 13 11.57 6.48 6.29
C MET A 13 12.08 7.93 6.37
N MET A 14 11.90 8.70 5.32
CA MET A 14 12.24 10.13 5.26
C MET A 14 11.04 11.03 5.55
N GLY A 15 9.91 10.44 5.96
CA GLY A 15 8.70 11.20 6.25
C GLY A 15 7.91 11.64 5.02
N GLN A 16 8.19 11.05 3.86
CA GLN A 16 7.51 11.38 2.61
C GLN A 16 6.33 10.45 2.40
N PRO A 17 5.11 10.98 2.25
CA PRO A 17 3.94 10.15 1.95
C PRO A 17 3.96 9.67 0.51
N ALA A 18 3.22 8.60 0.25
CA ALA A 18 3.04 8.07 -1.09
C ALA A 18 1.55 7.89 -1.37
N MET A 19 1.20 7.85 -2.65
CA MET A 19 -0.17 7.67 -3.10
C MET A 19 -0.25 6.39 -3.92
N ALA A 20 -1.29 5.58 -3.68
CA ALA A 20 -1.54 4.38 -4.47
C ALA A 20 -2.21 4.74 -5.79
N PHE A 21 -1.89 3.98 -6.83
CA PHE A 21 -2.47 4.12 -8.17
C PHE A 21 -3.13 2.81 -8.56
N GLU A 22 -4.24 2.92 -9.29
CA GLU A 22 -5.05 1.76 -9.65
C GLU A 22 -4.26 0.68 -10.40
N GLN A 23 -3.28 1.08 -11.21
CA GLN A 23 -2.53 0.16 -12.08
C GLN A 23 -1.39 -0.58 -11.36
N GLN A 24 -1.15 -0.25 -10.09
CA GLN A 24 -0.06 -0.88 -9.34
C GLN A 24 -0.41 -2.32 -8.95
N ASN A 25 0.63 -3.13 -8.72
CA ASN A 25 0.45 -4.45 -8.13
C ASN A 25 0.20 -4.29 -6.64
N HIS A 26 -1.07 -4.22 -6.25
CA HIS A 26 -1.46 -3.90 -4.89
C HIS A 26 -0.99 -4.94 -3.88
N GLN A 27 -1.06 -6.24 -4.23
CA GLN A 27 -0.61 -7.29 -3.32
C GLN A 27 0.88 -7.17 -3.04
N ALA A 28 1.69 -6.95 -4.08
CA ALA A 28 3.14 -6.79 -3.92
C ALA A 28 3.48 -5.55 -3.07
N HIS A 29 2.76 -4.45 -3.29
CA HIS A 29 2.94 -3.24 -2.48
C HIS A 29 2.56 -3.46 -1.03
N ILE A 30 1.42 -4.11 -0.78
CA ILE A 30 0.98 -4.43 0.58
C ILE A 30 2.04 -5.28 1.29
N ASP A 31 2.57 -6.31 0.62
CA ASP A 31 3.58 -7.18 1.22
C ASP A 31 4.85 -6.42 1.56
N ALA A 32 5.32 -5.56 0.65
CA ALA A 32 6.53 -4.77 0.87
C ALA A 32 6.35 -3.76 1.99
N HIS A 33 5.22 -3.06 2.03
CA HIS A 33 4.95 -2.07 3.07
C HIS A 33 4.73 -2.75 4.43
N ARG A 34 4.09 -3.92 4.44
CA ARG A 34 3.92 -4.70 5.66
C ARG A 34 5.26 -5.10 6.25
N SER A 35 6.22 -5.51 5.42
CA SER A 35 7.56 -5.86 5.88
C SER A 35 8.24 -4.70 6.59
N LEU A 36 8.12 -3.49 6.03
CA LEU A 36 8.64 -2.29 6.68
C LEU A 36 7.90 -2.00 7.99
N PHE A 37 6.58 -2.13 7.98
CA PHE A 37 5.73 -1.85 9.15
C PHE A 37 6.12 -2.70 10.36
N LEU A 38 6.57 -3.93 10.13
CA LEU A 38 6.92 -4.87 11.19
C LEU A 38 8.34 -4.66 11.75
N THR A 39 9.10 -3.69 11.25
CA THR A 39 10.42 -3.40 11.79
C THR A 39 10.32 -2.63 13.12
N GLU A 40 11.35 -2.77 13.95
CA GLU A 40 11.41 -2.06 15.23
C GLU A 40 11.32 -0.55 15.06
N MET A 41 11.95 -0.02 14.02
CA MET A 41 11.96 1.42 13.77
C MET A 41 10.54 1.97 13.59
N VAL A 42 9.70 1.24 12.86
CA VAL A 42 8.32 1.66 12.64
C VAL A 42 7.45 1.38 13.87
N LYS A 43 7.68 0.25 14.55
CA LYS A 43 6.91 -0.11 15.76
C LYS A 43 7.01 0.96 16.85
N THR A 44 8.12 1.67 16.90
CA THR A 44 8.35 2.71 17.89
C THR A 44 8.05 4.11 17.40
N ASN A 45 7.49 4.25 16.19
CA ASN A 45 7.20 5.55 15.60
C ASN A 45 5.74 5.63 15.13
N PRO A 46 4.84 6.18 15.97
CA PRO A 46 3.41 6.26 15.60
C PRO A 46 3.12 7.03 14.33
N GLN A 47 3.92 8.06 14.01
CA GLN A 47 3.72 8.84 12.79
C GLN A 47 4.00 8.00 11.55
N LEU A 48 5.08 7.23 11.56
CA LEU A 48 5.38 6.31 10.47
C LEU A 48 4.33 5.21 10.35
N GLN A 49 3.87 4.68 11.47
CA GLN A 49 2.79 3.69 11.47
C GLN A 49 1.55 4.21 10.76
N GLY A 50 1.12 5.41 11.11
CA GLY A 50 -0.07 6.01 10.50
C GLY A 50 0.10 6.23 9.01
N MET A 51 1.26 6.72 8.59
CA MET A 51 1.56 6.96 7.18
C MET A 51 1.53 5.67 6.36
N ILE A 52 2.18 4.62 6.85
CA ILE A 52 2.26 3.34 6.15
C ILE A 52 0.89 2.65 6.13
N ILE A 53 0.18 2.64 7.24
CA ILE A 53 -1.17 2.06 7.30
C ILE A 53 -2.11 2.77 6.34
N GLY A 54 -2.09 4.11 6.31
CA GLY A 54 -2.94 4.88 5.41
C GLY A 54 -2.69 4.52 3.95
N HIS A 55 -1.43 4.38 3.58
CA HIS A 55 -1.07 3.99 2.21
C HIS A 55 -1.47 2.54 1.91
N MET A 56 -1.23 1.62 2.84
CA MET A 56 -1.65 0.23 2.67
C MET A 56 -3.17 0.12 2.49
N MET A 57 -3.93 0.93 3.20
CA MET A 57 -5.39 0.94 3.05
C MET A 57 -5.82 1.42 1.68
N GLN A 58 -5.10 2.35 1.05
CA GLN A 58 -5.36 2.74 -0.33
C GLN A 58 -5.23 1.54 -1.26
N HIS A 59 -4.15 0.77 -1.11
CA HIS A 59 -3.97 -0.45 -1.91
C HIS A 59 -5.06 -1.47 -1.65
N LEU A 60 -5.46 -1.64 -0.39
CA LEU A 60 -6.53 -2.58 -0.04
C LEU A 60 -7.86 -2.19 -0.66
N GLN A 61 -8.16 -0.90 -0.73
CA GLN A 61 -9.39 -0.42 -1.37
C GLN A 61 -9.40 -0.73 -2.86
N PHE A 62 -8.28 -0.47 -3.54
CA PHE A 62 -8.16 -0.82 -4.96
C PHE A 62 -8.27 -2.33 -5.17
N LEU A 63 -7.58 -3.11 -4.34
CA LEU A 63 -7.61 -4.57 -4.46
C LEU A 63 -9.02 -5.11 -4.24
N ALA A 64 -9.72 -4.63 -3.23
CA ALA A 64 -11.09 -5.03 -2.96
C ALA A 64 -12.03 -4.71 -4.14
N ALA A 65 -11.87 -3.53 -4.74
CA ALA A 65 -12.65 -3.14 -5.91
C ALA A 65 -12.37 -4.04 -7.11
N GLN A 66 -11.10 -4.38 -7.34
CA GLN A 66 -10.72 -5.28 -8.42
C GLN A 66 -11.31 -6.68 -8.22
N LEU A 67 -11.21 -7.21 -7.01
CA LEU A 67 -11.77 -8.53 -6.70
C LEU A 67 -13.29 -8.55 -6.83
N ALA A 68 -13.97 -7.51 -6.38
CA ALA A 68 -15.41 -7.40 -6.54
C ALA A 68 -15.82 -7.39 -8.02
N GLN A 69 -15.04 -6.71 -8.86
CA GLN A 69 -15.30 -6.64 -10.28
C GLN A 69 -15.10 -7.99 -10.96
N GLU A 70 -14.08 -8.74 -10.55
CA GLU A 70 -13.83 -10.10 -11.07
C GLU A 70 -14.96 -11.07 -10.71
N GLN A 71 -15.66 -10.84 -9.60
CA GLN A 71 -16.73 -11.70 -9.13
C GLN A 71 -18.10 -11.33 -9.66
N MET A 72 -18.22 -10.22 -10.40
CA MET A 72 -19.48 -9.84 -11.00
C MET A 72 -19.85 -10.78 -12.13
N PRO A 73 -21.13 -11.22 -12.20
CA PRO A 73 -21.53 -12.04 -13.32
C PRO A 73 -21.46 -11.24 -14.62
N PRO A 74 -21.13 -11.91 -15.74
CA PRO A 74 -21.06 -11.24 -17.02
C PRO A 74 -22.43 -10.67 -17.41
N GLU A 75 -22.44 -9.51 -18.06
CA GLU A 75 -23.64 -8.98 -18.65
C GLU A 75 -24.05 -9.84 -19.84
N ILE A 76 -25.33 -10.10 -19.94
CA ILE A 76 -25.90 -10.89 -21.03
C ILE A 76 -26.59 -9.96 -22.01
#